data_88722e609cce9968295a0af17d40e084
#
_entry.id   88722e609cce9968295a0af17d40e084
#
_cell.length_a   1.000
_cell.length_b   1.000
_cell.length_c   1.000
_cell.angle_alpha   90.00
_cell.angle_beta   90.00
_cell.angle_gamma   90.00
#
_symmetry.space_group_name_H-M   'P 1'
#
loop_
_entity.id
_entity.type
_entity.pdbx_description
1 polymer ?
#
loop_
_entity_poly.entity_id
_entity_poly.type
_entity_poly.pdbx_seq_one_letter_code
_entity_poly.pdbx_strand_id
1 'polypeptide(L)' 'MSKNDIEPHCSFCGKAKHEVKKLIAGQDANICNECIELCDDLIAESKS' A
#
# COMPACT_ATOMS: atom_id res chain seq x y z
N MET A 1 17.47 -3.64 -18.14
CA MET A 1 16.58 -2.84 -17.56
C MET A 1 16.98 -2.42 -16.19
N SER A 2 16.92 -1.20 -15.97
CA SER A 2 17.38 -0.72 -14.72
C SER A 2 16.29 -0.87 -13.68
N LYS A 3 16.67 -0.98 -12.45
CA LYS A 3 15.69 -1.11 -11.42
C LYS A 3 14.82 0.12 -11.31
N ASN A 4 15.21 1.21 -11.94
CA ASN A 4 14.39 2.40 -11.91
C ASN A 4 13.13 2.26 -12.71
N ASP A 5 13.09 1.26 -13.58
CA ASP A 5 11.91 1.03 -14.38
C ASP A 5 10.82 0.37 -13.60
N ILE A 6 11.14 -0.12 -12.41
CA ILE A 6 10.16 -0.80 -11.62
C ILE A 6 9.74 0.10 -10.49
N GLU A 7 8.55 0.62 -10.63
CA GLU A 7 8.02 1.49 -9.61
C GLU A 7 7.38 0.65 -8.51
N PRO A 8 7.57 1.01 -7.25
CA PRO A 8 6.92 0.29 -6.17
C PRO A 8 5.41 0.34 -6.31
N HIS A 9 4.78 -0.72 -5.90
CA HIS A 9 3.33 -0.82 -5.96
C HIS A 9 2.80 -1.25 -4.62
N CYS A 10 1.55 -0.90 -4.37
CA CYS A 10 0.87 -1.41 -3.18
C CYS A 10 0.72 -2.91 -3.34
N SER A 11 1.10 -3.65 -2.32
CA SER A 11 1.00 -5.10 -2.37
C SER A 11 -0.42 -5.58 -2.16
N PHE A 12 -1.31 -4.71 -1.81
CA PHE A 12 -2.70 -5.06 -1.54
C PHE A 12 -3.61 -4.77 -2.70
N CYS A 13 -3.59 -3.56 -3.21
CA CYS A 13 -4.49 -3.19 -4.29
C CYS A 13 -3.80 -3.11 -5.65
N GLY A 14 -2.46 -3.08 -5.66
CA GLY A 14 -1.73 -3.09 -6.91
C GLY A 14 -1.49 -1.74 -7.54
N LYS A 15 -1.94 -0.68 -6.92
CA LYS A 15 -1.72 0.65 -7.48
C LYS A 15 -0.26 1.04 -7.37
N ALA A 16 0.23 1.72 -8.39
CA ALA A 16 1.61 2.18 -8.40
C ALA A 16 1.77 3.35 -7.45
N LYS A 17 3.01 3.60 -7.08
CA LYS A 17 3.32 4.66 -6.15
C LYS A 17 2.76 6.01 -6.60
N HIS A 18 2.86 6.29 -7.89
CA HIS A 18 2.40 7.59 -8.38
C HIS A 18 0.88 7.69 -8.41
N GLU A 19 0.18 6.59 -8.22
CA GLU A 19 -1.27 6.57 -8.24
C GLU A 19 -1.88 6.74 -6.86
N VAL A 20 -1.05 6.78 -5.84
CA VAL A 20 -1.54 6.92 -4.47
C VAL A 20 -0.86 8.11 -3.83
N LYS A 21 -1.44 8.61 -2.77
CA LYS A 21 -0.87 9.76 -2.08
C LYS A 21 0.37 9.39 -1.31
N LYS A 22 0.37 8.22 -0.74
CA LYS A 22 1.49 7.79 0.06
C LYS A 22 1.63 6.29 -0.04
N LEU A 23 2.84 5.83 -0.18
CA LEU A 23 3.11 4.41 -0.21
C LEU A 23 4.10 4.10 0.89
N ILE A 24 3.70 3.26 1.81
CA ILE A 24 4.53 2.94 2.96
C ILE A 24 5.22 1.61 2.69
N ALA A 25 6.53 1.62 2.78
CA ALA A 25 7.32 0.43 2.49
C ALA A 25 7.54 -0.37 3.75
N GLY A 26 7.24 -1.65 3.66
CA GLY A 26 7.55 -2.59 4.72
C GLY A 26 8.79 -3.36 4.35
N GLN A 27 9.00 -4.46 5.04
CA GLN A 27 10.17 -5.27 4.79
C GLN A 27 10.10 -5.97 3.43
N ASP A 28 8.98 -6.57 3.15
CA ASP A 28 8.79 -7.28 1.89
C ASP A 28 7.57 -6.82 1.14
N ALA A 29 6.94 -5.74 1.57
CA ALA A 29 5.69 -5.35 0.97
C ALA A 29 5.48 -3.85 1.15
N ASN A 30 4.53 -3.32 0.40
CA ASN A 30 4.18 -1.92 0.50
C ASN A 30 2.68 -1.82 0.67
N ILE A 31 2.23 -0.74 1.27
CA ILE A 31 0.80 -0.51 1.44
C ILE A 31 0.52 0.96 1.18
N CYS A 32 -0.53 1.23 0.42
CA CYS A 32 -0.86 2.61 0.09
C CYS A 32 -1.80 3.20 1.13
N ASN A 33 -1.96 4.51 1.06
CA ASN A 33 -2.81 5.20 2.04
C ASN A 33 -4.24 4.71 2.00
N GLU A 34 -4.74 4.34 0.83
CA GLU A 34 -6.12 3.86 0.72
C GLU A 34 -6.29 2.52 1.41
N CYS A 35 -5.32 1.64 1.22
CA CYS A 35 -5.40 0.34 1.88
C CYS A 35 -5.23 0.45 3.38
N ILE A 36 -4.45 1.42 3.81
CA ILE A 36 -4.29 1.64 5.24
C ILE A 36 -5.63 2.00 5.87
N GLU A 37 -6.37 2.88 5.23
CA GLU A 37 -7.68 3.26 5.74
C GLU A 37 -8.63 2.07 5.77
N LEU A 38 -8.60 1.29 4.72
CA LEU A 38 -9.44 0.11 4.65
C LEU A 38 -9.09 -0.88 5.75
N CYS A 39 -7.81 -1.11 5.95
CA CYS A 39 -7.35 -2.03 6.98
C CYS A 39 -7.71 -1.51 8.37
N ASP A 40 -7.60 -0.21 8.54
CA ASP A 40 -7.93 0.40 9.82
C ASP A 40 -9.40 0.19 10.15
N ASP A 41 -10.26 0.33 9.16
CA ASP A 41 -11.68 0.09 9.36
C ASP A 41 -11.95 -1.35 9.74
N LEU A 42 -11.25 -2.27 9.10
CA LEU A 42 -11.43 -3.68 9.40
C LEU A 42 -10.97 -4.00 10.81
N ILE A 43 -9.88 -3.41 11.22
CA ILE A 43 -9.38 -3.62 12.55
C ILE A 43 -10.35 -3.06 13.57
N ALA A 44 -10.89 -1.89 13.30
CA ALA A 44 -11.85 -1.27 14.22
C ALA A 44 -13.09 -2.12 14.35
N GLU A 45 -13.55 -2.70 13.26
CA GLU A 45 -14.71 -3.57 13.31
C GLU A 45 -14.45 -4.80 14.15
N SER A 46 -13.25 -5.34 14.02
CA SER A 46 -12.91 -6.54 14.76
C SER A 46 -12.94 -6.33 16.25
N LYS A 47 -12.74 -5.11 16.66
CA LYS A 47 -12.69 -4.82 18.10
C LYS A 47 -14.05 -4.60 18.70
N SER A 48 -15.02 -4.39 17.89
CA SER A 48 -16.37 -4.07 18.38
C SER A 48 -17.04 -5.24 19.04
#